data_f08ec13c70815dd744a3e4f64dcd962f
#
_entry.id   f08ec13c70815dd744a3e4f64dcd962f
#
_cell.length_a   1.000
_cell.length_b   1.000
_cell.length_c   1.000
_cell.angle_alpha   90.00
_cell.angle_beta   90.00
_cell.angle_gamma   90.00
#
_symmetry.space_group_name_H-M   'P 1'
#
loop_
_entity.id
_entity.type
_entity.pdbx_description
1 polymer ?
#
loop_
_entity_poly.entity_id
_entity_poly.type
_entity_poly.pdbx_seq_one_letter_code
_entity_poly.pdbx_strand_id
1 'polypeptide(L)'
;ELYELGIITNKETDGLELRFGNDEALLEMVHRICTRKGWLGDVLAEGGIPAAQKIGKNSFDYLIQVKGMSNLHSDERGTPALALNVATASRGSDHLRSRPAIDLYHLPESVLRKIYGSPVPYDGPLSSDHMEYIGKAWEVFWQENCYMAVDCLGICKYHTVFLGATLPNFEDWPKAIYYNTGLEFTPKEIWDVAERCNNIERLFNLREGLTRNDLVKGDTLNHRYFDEPCRRGAPDIIGAKIDRDKFKIMVDEFYKHHGWDNDGVPTAETLKRLGLDKEPTHLL
;
A
#
# COMPACT_ATOMS: atom_id res chain seq x y z
N GLU A 1 -15.99 -16.22 -2.88
CA GLU A 1 -15.79 -16.83 -1.55
C GLU A 1 -17.09 -16.88 -0.75
N LEU A 2 -17.84 -15.79 -0.58
CA LEU A 2 -19.11 -15.80 0.17
C LEU A 2 -20.12 -16.87 -0.32
N TYR A 3 -20.15 -17.12 -1.63
CA TYR A 3 -20.99 -18.16 -2.22
C TYR A 3 -20.49 -19.57 -1.88
N GLU A 4 -19.19 -19.81 -1.93
CA GLU A 4 -18.59 -21.12 -1.60
C GLU A 4 -18.72 -21.48 -0.12
N LEU A 5 -18.75 -20.45 0.73
CA LEU A 5 -18.99 -20.58 2.17
C LEU A 5 -20.48 -20.69 2.53
N GLY A 6 -21.38 -20.56 1.55
CA GLY A 6 -22.84 -20.60 1.77
C GLY A 6 -23.41 -19.36 2.49
N ILE A 7 -22.63 -18.29 2.61
CA ILE A 7 -23.06 -17.00 3.19
C ILE A 7 -24.09 -16.34 2.27
N ILE A 8 -23.84 -16.39 0.95
CA ILE A 8 -24.82 -16.11 -0.10
C ILE A 8 -25.08 -17.40 -0.88
N THR A 9 -26.27 -17.53 -1.43
CA THR A 9 -26.76 -18.75 -2.10
C THR A 9 -27.40 -18.39 -3.43
N ASN A 10 -27.91 -19.38 -4.16
CA ASN A 10 -28.67 -19.17 -5.38
C ASN A 10 -29.85 -18.21 -5.20
N LYS A 11 -30.33 -18.02 -3.99
CA LYS A 11 -31.41 -17.07 -3.68
C LYS A 11 -30.93 -15.62 -3.86
N GLU A 12 -29.76 -15.30 -3.31
CA GLU A 12 -29.18 -13.96 -3.41
C GLU A 12 -28.58 -13.68 -4.80
N THR A 13 -28.18 -14.73 -5.53
CA THR A 13 -27.56 -14.63 -6.86
C THR A 13 -28.53 -14.81 -8.02
N ASP A 14 -29.83 -14.96 -7.76
CA ASP A 14 -30.86 -15.29 -8.77
C ASP A 14 -30.45 -16.52 -9.62
N GLY A 15 -30.00 -17.57 -8.94
CA GLY A 15 -29.62 -18.85 -9.54
C GLY A 15 -28.23 -18.89 -10.15
N LEU A 16 -27.45 -17.82 -10.10
CA LEU A 16 -26.09 -17.78 -10.64
C LEU A 16 -25.11 -18.47 -9.70
N GLU A 17 -24.40 -19.49 -10.17
CA GLU A 17 -23.42 -20.26 -9.40
C GLU A 17 -22.05 -19.55 -9.35
N LEU A 18 -21.81 -18.70 -8.36
CA LEU A 18 -20.58 -17.92 -8.20
C LEU A 18 -19.44 -18.77 -7.59
N ARG A 19 -19.04 -19.85 -8.27
CA ARG A 19 -17.90 -20.70 -7.89
C ARG A 19 -16.63 -20.25 -8.59
N PHE A 20 -15.49 -20.45 -7.94
CA PHE A 20 -14.20 -20.29 -8.62
C PHE A 20 -14.10 -21.19 -9.85
N GLY A 21 -13.64 -20.60 -10.98
CA GLY A 21 -13.53 -21.29 -12.25
C GLY A 21 -14.82 -21.32 -13.08
N ASN A 22 -15.90 -20.67 -12.65
CA ASN A 22 -17.10 -20.49 -13.45
C ASN A 22 -17.07 -19.17 -14.21
N ASP A 23 -16.50 -19.20 -15.41
CA ASP A 23 -16.27 -18.02 -16.25
C ASP A 23 -17.59 -17.39 -16.71
N GLU A 24 -18.60 -18.20 -17.02
CA GLU A 24 -19.92 -17.72 -17.44
C GLU A 24 -20.59 -16.92 -16.30
N ALA A 25 -20.52 -17.45 -15.08
CA ALA A 25 -21.03 -16.76 -13.91
C ALA A 25 -20.29 -15.46 -13.62
N LEU A 26 -18.97 -15.44 -13.83
CA LEU A 26 -18.15 -14.22 -13.70
C LEU A 26 -18.60 -13.14 -14.69
N LEU A 27 -18.72 -13.48 -15.96
CA LEU A 27 -19.12 -12.53 -17.02
C LEU A 27 -20.54 -12.00 -16.79
N GLU A 28 -21.50 -12.87 -16.43
CA GLU A 28 -22.88 -12.45 -16.11
C GLU A 28 -22.89 -11.54 -14.86
N MET A 29 -22.09 -11.84 -13.82
CA MET A 29 -22.04 -11.00 -12.64
C MET A 29 -21.44 -9.62 -12.95
N VAL A 30 -20.37 -9.53 -13.76
CA VAL A 30 -19.84 -8.24 -14.23
C VAL A 30 -20.92 -7.45 -14.98
N HIS A 31 -21.68 -8.09 -15.89
CA HIS A 31 -22.79 -7.46 -16.59
C HIS A 31 -23.86 -6.95 -15.60
N ARG A 32 -24.23 -7.77 -14.60
CA ARG A 32 -25.21 -7.37 -13.59
C ARG A 32 -24.76 -6.20 -12.73
N ILE A 33 -23.48 -6.16 -12.37
CA ILE A 33 -22.89 -5.01 -11.62
C ILE A 33 -22.98 -3.75 -12.46
N CYS A 34 -22.54 -3.80 -13.72
CA CYS A 34 -22.55 -2.65 -14.64
C CYS A 34 -23.95 -2.10 -14.90
N THR A 35 -24.94 -2.99 -14.99
CA THR A 35 -26.35 -2.66 -15.31
C THR A 35 -27.22 -2.55 -14.07
N ARG A 36 -26.69 -2.78 -12.88
CA ARG A 36 -27.41 -2.87 -11.59
C ARG A 36 -28.57 -3.87 -11.63
N LYS A 37 -28.42 -4.96 -12.38
CA LYS A 37 -29.46 -5.97 -12.57
C LYS A 37 -29.53 -6.96 -11.41
N GLY A 38 -30.73 -7.15 -10.86
CA GLY A 38 -30.97 -8.01 -9.71
C GLY A 38 -30.44 -7.42 -8.41
N TRP A 39 -30.80 -8.03 -7.28
CA TRP A 39 -30.42 -7.53 -5.97
C TRP A 39 -28.88 -7.50 -5.78
N LEU A 40 -28.21 -8.60 -6.10
CA LEU A 40 -26.76 -8.69 -5.87
C LEU A 40 -25.97 -7.77 -6.82
N GLY A 41 -26.41 -7.62 -8.08
CA GLY A 41 -25.78 -6.70 -9.03
C GLY A 41 -25.85 -5.25 -8.56
N ASP A 42 -27.01 -4.82 -8.07
CA ASP A 42 -27.17 -3.47 -7.50
C ASP A 42 -26.34 -3.27 -6.22
N VAL A 43 -26.35 -4.26 -5.34
CA VAL A 43 -25.59 -4.23 -4.07
C VAL A 43 -24.08 -4.12 -4.34
N LEU A 44 -23.54 -4.93 -5.24
CA LEU A 44 -22.11 -4.94 -5.55
C LEU A 44 -21.65 -3.68 -6.31
N ALA A 45 -22.54 -3.03 -7.05
CA ALA A 45 -22.25 -1.78 -7.76
C ALA A 45 -21.95 -0.60 -6.83
N GLU A 46 -22.33 -0.69 -5.54
CA GLU A 46 -22.00 0.32 -4.52
C GLU A 46 -20.58 0.21 -3.97
N GLY A 47 -19.84 -0.84 -4.34
CA GLY A 47 -18.50 -1.13 -3.81
C GLY A 47 -18.50 -2.06 -2.60
N GLY A 48 -17.30 -2.45 -2.16
CA GLY A 48 -17.12 -3.55 -1.20
C GLY A 48 -17.77 -3.31 0.16
N ILE A 49 -17.52 -2.14 0.78
CA ILE A 49 -18.04 -1.85 2.14
C ILE A 49 -19.56 -1.77 2.17
N PRO A 50 -20.22 -0.95 1.33
CA PRO A 50 -21.70 -0.93 1.30
C PRO A 50 -22.31 -2.28 0.96
N ALA A 51 -21.66 -3.04 0.07
CA ALA A 51 -22.11 -4.38 -0.27
C ALA A 51 -22.04 -5.33 0.93
N ALA A 52 -20.92 -5.34 1.66
CA ALA A 52 -20.79 -6.16 2.86
C ALA A 52 -21.82 -5.80 3.93
N GLN A 53 -22.09 -4.52 4.13
CA GLN A 53 -23.11 -4.04 5.06
C GLN A 53 -24.53 -4.52 4.66
N LYS A 54 -24.88 -4.45 3.36
CA LYS A 54 -26.18 -4.89 2.84
C LYS A 54 -26.33 -6.41 2.86
N ILE A 55 -25.29 -7.16 2.56
CA ILE A 55 -25.29 -8.63 2.64
C ILE A 55 -25.42 -9.09 4.09
N GLY A 56 -24.75 -8.40 5.03
CA GLY A 56 -24.72 -8.80 6.43
C GLY A 56 -24.04 -10.15 6.63
N LYS A 57 -24.50 -10.96 7.61
CA LYS A 57 -24.02 -12.34 7.84
C LYS A 57 -22.48 -12.40 8.01
N ASN A 58 -21.88 -11.40 8.65
CA ASN A 58 -20.44 -11.25 8.82
C ASN A 58 -19.63 -11.19 7.50
N SER A 59 -20.26 -10.81 6.38
CA SER A 59 -19.59 -10.73 5.08
C SER A 59 -18.46 -9.70 5.06
N PHE A 60 -18.45 -8.72 5.96
CA PHE A 60 -17.37 -7.76 6.13
C PHE A 60 -16.04 -8.44 6.50
N ASP A 61 -16.07 -9.55 7.24
CA ASP A 61 -14.87 -10.30 7.61
C ASP A 61 -14.12 -10.86 6.39
N TYR A 62 -14.85 -11.09 5.30
CA TYR A 62 -14.31 -11.60 4.03
C TYR A 62 -13.94 -10.51 3.02
N LEU A 63 -14.22 -9.25 3.34
CA LEU A 63 -13.84 -8.12 2.50
C LEU A 63 -12.40 -7.72 2.79
N ILE A 64 -11.49 -8.07 1.90
CA ILE A 64 -10.11 -7.61 1.97
C ILE A 64 -10.06 -6.19 1.42
N GLN A 65 -9.84 -5.24 2.30
CA GLN A 65 -9.82 -3.81 2.00
C GLN A 65 -8.89 -3.06 2.94
N VAL A 66 -8.40 -1.92 2.53
CA VAL A 66 -7.69 -0.94 3.36
C VAL A 66 -8.20 0.45 3.01
N LYS A 67 -8.56 1.24 4.02
CA LYS A 67 -9.10 2.60 3.87
C LYS A 67 -10.27 2.71 2.89
N GLY A 68 -11.13 1.67 2.87
CA GLY A 68 -12.30 1.62 2.00
C GLY A 68 -12.06 1.14 0.58
N MET A 69 -10.82 0.96 0.17
CA MET A 69 -10.46 0.44 -1.14
C MET A 69 -10.26 -1.07 -1.08
N SER A 70 -10.96 -1.81 -1.94
CA SER A 70 -10.76 -3.26 -2.08
C SER A 70 -9.33 -3.58 -2.48
N ASN A 71 -8.78 -4.67 -1.92
CA ASN A 71 -7.41 -5.05 -2.21
C ASN A 71 -7.19 -5.46 -3.68
N LEU A 72 -5.95 -5.36 -4.08
CA LEU A 72 -5.46 -5.84 -5.37
C LEU A 72 -5.53 -7.37 -5.46
N HIS A 73 -5.22 -7.91 -6.64
CA HIS A 73 -5.10 -9.36 -6.88
C HIS A 73 -3.78 -9.94 -6.35
N SER A 74 -3.30 -9.45 -5.21
CA SER A 74 -2.10 -9.92 -4.54
C SER A 74 -2.43 -10.43 -3.15
N ASP A 75 -1.59 -11.31 -2.62
CA ASP A 75 -1.70 -11.82 -1.26
C ASP A 75 -0.40 -11.47 -0.53
N GLU A 76 -0.47 -10.47 0.31
CA GLU A 76 0.69 -9.90 0.98
C GLU A 76 1.12 -10.71 2.23
N ARG A 77 0.46 -11.83 2.53
CA ARG A 77 0.81 -12.66 3.71
C ARG A 77 2.23 -13.23 3.66
N GLY A 78 2.77 -13.42 2.46
CA GLY A 78 4.14 -13.85 2.25
C GLY A 78 5.15 -12.72 1.99
N THR A 79 4.73 -11.44 2.12
CA THR A 79 5.58 -10.29 1.81
C THR A 79 5.31 -9.14 2.80
N PRO A 80 5.87 -9.20 4.03
CA PRO A 80 5.64 -8.19 5.07
C PRO A 80 5.86 -6.74 4.64
N ALA A 81 6.86 -6.47 3.81
CA ALA A 81 7.09 -5.13 3.28
C ALA A 81 5.92 -4.64 2.40
N LEU A 82 5.37 -5.50 1.53
CA LEU A 82 4.21 -5.14 0.73
C LEU A 82 2.95 -5.02 1.59
N ALA A 83 2.80 -5.86 2.62
CA ALA A 83 1.74 -5.75 3.61
C ALA A 83 1.79 -4.40 4.34
N LEU A 84 2.97 -3.94 4.76
CA LEU A 84 3.17 -2.63 5.34
C LEU A 84 2.78 -1.52 4.35
N ASN A 85 3.27 -1.57 3.10
CA ASN A 85 2.89 -0.60 2.08
C ASN A 85 1.37 -0.53 1.88
N VAL A 86 0.69 -1.67 1.72
CA VAL A 86 -0.76 -1.71 1.52
C VAL A 86 -1.50 -1.09 2.70
N ALA A 87 -1.05 -1.36 3.93
CA ALA A 87 -1.66 -0.80 5.14
C ALA A 87 -1.45 0.72 5.25
N THR A 88 -0.26 1.23 4.89
CA THR A 88 0.10 2.64 5.11
C THR A 88 -0.14 3.54 3.91
N ALA A 89 -0.36 2.97 2.72
CA ALA A 89 -0.63 3.74 1.50
C ALA A 89 -1.71 4.80 1.70
N SER A 90 -1.43 6.02 1.27
CA SER A 90 -2.26 7.21 1.55
C SER A 90 -3.68 7.10 1.00
N ARG A 91 -3.89 6.40 -0.09
CA ARG A 91 -5.20 6.26 -0.76
C ARG A 91 -5.88 4.91 -0.54
N GLY A 92 -5.33 4.03 0.30
CA GLY A 92 -5.90 2.71 0.59
C GLY A 92 -5.10 1.56 -0.02
N SER A 93 -5.73 0.42 -0.25
CA SER A 93 -5.07 -0.79 -0.73
C SER A 93 -4.47 -0.61 -2.13
N ASP A 94 -3.22 -0.14 -2.18
CA ASP A 94 -2.55 0.24 -3.42
C ASP A 94 -1.05 -0.01 -3.36
N HIS A 95 -0.52 -0.71 -4.35
CA HIS A 95 0.92 -0.97 -4.48
C HIS A 95 1.67 0.14 -5.23
N LEU A 96 0.97 1.16 -5.74
CA LEU A 96 1.60 2.26 -6.49
C LEU A 96 2.01 3.45 -5.61
N ARG A 97 1.84 3.33 -4.29
CA ARG A 97 2.37 4.33 -3.33
C ARG A 97 3.74 3.93 -2.80
N SER A 98 4.00 2.64 -2.68
CA SER A 98 5.30 2.04 -2.43
C SER A 98 5.22 0.57 -2.86
N ARG A 99 6.23 0.05 -3.54
CA ARG A 99 6.30 -1.38 -3.85
C ARG A 99 7.72 -1.87 -3.72
N PRO A 100 8.09 -2.44 -2.58
CA PRO A 100 9.42 -2.98 -2.35
C PRO A 100 9.63 -4.30 -3.12
N ALA A 101 9.49 -4.24 -4.46
CA ALA A 101 9.60 -5.40 -5.34
C ALA A 101 11.04 -5.94 -5.41
N ILE A 102 12.02 -5.18 -4.92
CA ILE A 102 13.43 -5.61 -4.84
C ILE A 102 13.58 -6.86 -3.99
N ASP A 103 12.73 -7.09 -3.01
CA ASP A 103 12.70 -8.31 -2.20
C ASP A 103 12.58 -9.60 -3.02
N LEU A 104 11.94 -9.53 -4.19
CA LEU A 104 11.76 -10.67 -5.07
C LEU A 104 13.05 -11.06 -5.83
N TYR A 105 14.09 -10.21 -5.80
CA TYR A 105 15.31 -10.42 -6.57
C TYR A 105 16.46 -11.02 -5.74
N HIS A 106 16.31 -11.18 -4.43
CA HIS A 106 17.33 -11.72 -3.53
C HIS A 106 18.72 -11.07 -3.73
N LEU A 107 18.74 -9.74 -3.77
CA LEU A 107 19.96 -8.98 -4.06
C LEU A 107 20.92 -8.99 -2.89
N PRO A 108 22.26 -8.93 -3.15
CA PRO A 108 23.24 -8.78 -2.09
C PRO A 108 23.08 -7.46 -1.32
N GLU A 109 23.39 -7.46 -0.02
CA GLU A 109 23.30 -6.28 0.83
C GLU A 109 24.06 -5.08 0.24
N SER A 110 25.21 -5.29 -0.39
CA SER A 110 25.97 -4.22 -1.03
C SER A 110 25.21 -3.50 -2.14
N VAL A 111 24.27 -4.17 -2.81
CA VAL A 111 23.40 -3.58 -3.83
C VAL A 111 22.25 -2.83 -3.14
N LEU A 112 21.65 -3.43 -2.10
CA LEU A 112 20.61 -2.77 -1.31
C LEU A 112 21.13 -1.47 -0.70
N ARG A 113 22.36 -1.46 -0.17
CA ARG A 113 23.02 -0.27 0.38
C ARG A 113 23.16 0.86 -0.64
N LYS A 114 23.45 0.54 -1.90
CA LYS A 114 23.53 1.55 -2.96
C LYS A 114 22.18 2.18 -3.28
N ILE A 115 21.12 1.41 -3.19
CA ILE A 115 19.76 1.88 -3.49
C ILE A 115 19.21 2.65 -2.30
N TYR A 116 19.10 1.98 -1.17
CA TYR A 116 18.40 2.48 0.03
C TYR A 116 19.26 3.39 0.92
N GLY A 117 20.56 3.52 0.64
CA GLY A 117 21.47 4.43 1.32
C GLY A 117 21.63 5.78 0.64
N SER A 118 20.87 6.08 -0.40
CA SER A 118 20.89 7.34 -1.14
C SER A 118 19.45 7.78 -1.47
N PRO A 119 19.12 9.08 -1.53
CA PRO A 119 20.01 10.24 -1.27
C PRO A 119 20.19 10.57 0.22
N VAL A 120 19.53 9.83 1.10
CA VAL A 120 19.66 9.97 2.56
C VAL A 120 20.43 8.77 3.08
N PRO A 121 21.55 8.99 3.79
CA PRO A 121 22.32 7.90 4.38
C PRO A 121 21.48 7.05 5.33
N TYR A 122 21.62 5.74 5.21
CA TYR A 122 20.97 4.76 6.09
C TYR A 122 21.97 3.63 6.42
N ASP A 123 22.24 3.44 7.69
CA ASP A 123 23.17 2.44 8.24
C ASP A 123 22.46 1.28 8.98
N GLY A 124 21.13 1.34 9.07
CA GLY A 124 20.30 0.29 9.66
C GLY A 124 20.26 -1.00 8.83
N PRO A 125 19.60 -2.05 9.31
CA PRO A 125 19.51 -3.32 8.60
C PRO A 125 18.75 -3.20 7.28
N LEU A 126 19.17 -3.99 6.29
CA LEU A 126 18.51 -4.17 4.99
C LEU A 126 18.45 -5.65 4.65
N SER A 127 17.38 -6.10 4.03
CA SER A 127 17.21 -7.50 3.63
C SER A 127 16.40 -7.61 2.36
N SER A 128 16.85 -8.41 1.40
CA SER A 128 16.07 -8.81 0.21
C SER A 128 15.31 -10.13 0.40
N ASP A 129 15.22 -10.63 1.61
CA ASP A 129 14.33 -11.73 1.93
C ASP A 129 12.89 -11.20 2.02
N HIS A 130 12.01 -11.69 1.16
CA HIS A 130 10.63 -11.24 1.08
C HIS A 130 9.80 -11.61 2.32
N MET A 131 10.24 -12.58 3.14
CA MET A 131 9.57 -13.00 4.37
C MET A 131 10.09 -12.28 5.63
N GLU A 132 11.17 -11.50 5.50
CA GLU A 132 11.78 -10.79 6.64
C GLU A 132 10.95 -9.54 6.99
N TYR A 133 11.06 -9.12 8.26
CA TYR A 133 10.43 -7.90 8.80
C TYR A 133 11.45 -6.80 9.07
N ILE A 134 12.68 -7.20 9.42
CA ILE A 134 13.74 -6.27 9.82
C ILE A 134 14.21 -5.46 8.60
N GLY A 135 14.27 -4.15 8.75
CA GLY A 135 14.67 -3.22 7.69
C GLY A 135 13.57 -2.84 6.72
N LYS A 136 12.44 -3.58 6.70
CA LYS A 136 11.37 -3.36 5.73
C LYS A 136 10.67 -2.00 5.89
N ALA A 137 10.60 -1.47 7.09
CA ALA A 137 10.04 -0.14 7.32
C ALA A 137 10.82 0.95 6.57
N TRP A 138 12.17 0.88 6.56
CA TRP A 138 12.99 1.79 5.78
C TRP A 138 12.81 1.60 4.28
N GLU A 139 12.81 0.36 3.80
CA GLU A 139 12.64 0.04 2.38
C GLU A 139 11.30 0.56 1.84
N VAL A 140 10.22 0.41 2.60
CA VAL A 140 8.89 0.94 2.25
C VAL A 140 8.89 2.47 2.26
N PHE A 141 9.45 3.11 3.28
CA PHE A 141 9.58 4.56 3.39
C PHE A 141 10.38 5.15 2.23
N TRP A 142 11.53 4.53 1.91
CA TRP A 142 12.37 4.95 0.78
C TRP A 142 11.61 4.84 -0.55
N GLN A 143 10.94 3.71 -0.75
CA GLN A 143 10.20 3.44 -1.98
C GLN A 143 8.99 4.37 -2.15
N GLU A 144 8.33 4.72 -1.04
CA GLU A 144 7.23 5.69 -1.05
C GLU A 144 7.71 7.08 -1.52
N ASN A 145 8.84 7.55 -0.99
CA ASN A 145 9.44 8.80 -1.44
C ASN A 145 9.88 8.74 -2.90
N CYS A 146 10.43 7.60 -3.34
CA CYS A 146 10.77 7.37 -4.75
C CYS A 146 9.54 7.48 -5.64
N TYR A 147 8.44 6.87 -5.26
CA TYR A 147 7.19 6.89 -6.03
C TYR A 147 6.50 8.26 -6.01
N MET A 148 6.57 8.98 -4.91
CA MET A 148 6.08 10.34 -4.82
C MET A 148 6.89 11.29 -5.72
N ALA A 149 8.23 11.18 -5.73
CA ALA A 149 9.07 11.96 -6.63
C ALA A 149 8.72 11.69 -8.10
N VAL A 150 8.49 10.44 -8.47
CA VAL A 150 8.06 10.03 -9.82
C VAL A 150 6.71 10.62 -10.19
N ASP A 151 5.74 10.64 -9.27
CA ASP A 151 4.44 11.27 -9.49
C ASP A 151 4.59 12.79 -9.71
N CYS A 152 5.44 13.46 -8.92
CA CYS A 152 5.75 14.88 -9.09
C CYS A 152 6.43 15.19 -10.44
N LEU A 153 7.25 14.27 -10.94
CA LEU A 153 7.97 14.41 -12.21
C LEU A 153 7.14 14.00 -13.43
N GLY A 154 5.99 13.36 -13.24
CA GLY A 154 5.16 12.83 -14.32
C GLY A 154 5.81 11.65 -15.06
N ILE A 155 6.67 10.89 -14.40
CA ILE A 155 7.37 9.73 -14.96
C ILE A 155 6.58 8.46 -14.63
N CYS A 156 6.57 7.50 -15.55
CA CYS A 156 5.98 6.19 -15.30
C CYS A 156 6.79 5.38 -14.30
N LYS A 157 6.16 4.85 -13.25
CA LYS A 157 6.80 4.05 -12.19
C LYS A 157 7.54 2.82 -12.69
N TYR A 158 7.10 2.24 -13.81
CA TYR A 158 7.79 1.12 -14.45
C TYR A 158 9.20 1.43 -14.96
N HIS A 159 9.56 2.71 -15.12
CA HIS A 159 10.91 3.14 -15.48
C HIS A 159 11.78 3.51 -14.27
N THR A 160 11.46 2.98 -13.11
CA THR A 160 12.19 3.20 -11.86
C THR A 160 12.66 1.88 -11.26
N VAL A 161 13.29 1.93 -10.10
CA VAL A 161 13.72 0.76 -9.31
C VAL A 161 12.62 -0.26 -9.03
N PHE A 162 11.37 0.04 -9.37
CA PHE A 162 10.25 -0.90 -9.33
C PHE A 162 10.51 -2.20 -10.12
N LEU A 163 11.18 -2.11 -11.28
CA LEU A 163 11.49 -3.29 -12.11
C LEU A 163 12.94 -3.74 -12.02
N GLY A 164 13.79 -3.04 -11.31
CA GLY A 164 15.19 -3.45 -11.19
C GLY A 164 16.09 -2.42 -10.56
N ALA A 165 17.10 -2.90 -9.87
CA ALA A 165 18.06 -2.10 -9.10
C ALA A 165 18.90 -1.14 -9.95
N THR A 166 18.94 -1.33 -11.27
CA THR A 166 19.72 -0.51 -12.21
C THR A 166 18.90 0.55 -12.92
N LEU A 167 17.59 0.60 -12.63
CA LEU A 167 16.72 1.61 -13.23
C LEU A 167 16.83 2.96 -12.52
N PRO A 168 16.44 4.07 -13.19
CA PRO A 168 16.61 5.41 -12.67
C PRO A 168 16.00 5.62 -11.28
N ASN A 169 16.70 6.37 -10.47
CA ASN A 169 16.32 6.76 -9.12
C ASN A 169 16.75 8.20 -8.81
N PHE A 170 16.78 8.57 -7.55
CA PHE A 170 17.14 9.93 -7.09
C PHE A 170 18.47 10.44 -7.64
N GLU A 171 19.45 9.57 -7.91
CA GLU A 171 20.76 9.98 -8.43
C GLU A 171 20.71 10.35 -9.92
N ASP A 172 19.74 9.87 -10.66
CA ASP A 172 19.62 10.07 -12.10
C ASP A 172 18.71 11.24 -12.46
N TRP A 173 17.66 11.49 -11.68
CA TRP A 173 16.63 12.49 -12.00
C TRP A 173 17.12 13.93 -12.04
N PRO A 174 18.10 14.39 -11.23
CA PRO A 174 18.65 15.74 -11.37
C PRO A 174 19.11 16.06 -12.78
N LYS A 175 19.80 15.13 -13.43
CA LYS A 175 20.26 15.30 -14.82
C LYS A 175 19.09 15.35 -15.79
N ALA A 176 18.08 14.49 -15.61
CA ALA A 176 16.89 14.49 -16.45
C ALA A 176 16.13 15.82 -16.33
N ILE A 177 15.97 16.34 -15.12
CA ILE A 177 15.32 17.64 -14.86
C ILE A 177 16.12 18.75 -15.55
N TYR A 178 17.42 18.81 -15.34
CA TYR A 178 18.28 19.84 -15.92
C TYR A 178 18.20 19.87 -17.46
N TYR A 179 18.33 18.72 -18.10
CA TYR A 179 18.28 18.66 -19.57
C TYR A 179 16.92 19.02 -20.17
N ASN A 180 15.85 18.84 -19.42
CA ASN A 180 14.50 19.17 -19.91
C ASN A 180 14.03 20.58 -19.55
N THR A 181 14.54 21.17 -18.47
CA THR A 181 13.99 22.42 -17.91
C THR A 181 15.03 23.51 -17.67
N GLY A 182 16.31 23.16 -17.62
CA GLY A 182 17.39 24.05 -17.17
C GLY A 182 17.43 24.26 -15.65
N LEU A 183 16.54 23.65 -14.89
CA LEU A 183 16.53 23.75 -13.43
C LEU A 183 17.54 22.77 -12.81
N GLU A 184 18.27 23.24 -11.82
CA GLU A 184 19.25 22.45 -11.07
C GLU A 184 18.60 21.95 -9.76
N PHE A 185 18.70 20.64 -9.54
CA PHE A 185 18.32 19.98 -8.30
C PHE A 185 19.40 19.00 -7.86
N THR A 186 19.56 18.88 -6.57
CA THR A 186 20.29 17.77 -5.96
C THR A 186 19.37 16.57 -5.72
N PRO A 187 19.89 15.34 -5.60
CA PRO A 187 19.10 14.18 -5.19
C PRO A 187 18.33 14.41 -3.89
N LYS A 188 18.95 15.09 -2.93
CA LYS A 188 18.33 15.40 -1.62
C LYS A 188 17.18 16.38 -1.74
N GLU A 189 17.25 17.38 -2.59
CA GLU A 189 16.14 18.32 -2.81
C GLU A 189 14.93 17.63 -3.43
N ILE A 190 15.14 16.70 -4.36
CA ILE A 190 14.05 15.88 -4.92
C ILE A 190 13.44 15.00 -3.83
N TRP A 191 14.25 14.40 -2.97
CA TRP A 191 13.78 13.66 -1.81
C TRP A 191 12.93 14.53 -0.88
N ASP A 192 13.38 15.74 -0.55
CA ASP A 192 12.65 16.66 0.34
C ASP A 192 11.30 17.09 -0.25
N VAL A 193 11.20 17.23 -1.58
CA VAL A 193 9.93 17.45 -2.27
C VAL A 193 9.00 16.26 -2.06
N ALA A 194 9.50 15.05 -2.24
CA ALA A 194 8.71 13.83 -2.06
C ALA A 194 8.20 13.68 -0.61
N GLU A 195 9.08 13.86 0.39
CA GLU A 195 8.70 13.84 1.80
C GLU A 195 7.64 14.90 2.12
N ARG A 196 7.77 16.10 1.56
CA ARG A 196 6.78 17.18 1.73
C ARG A 196 5.42 16.77 1.20
N CYS A 197 5.37 16.22 -0.01
CA CYS A 197 4.12 15.75 -0.61
C CYS A 197 3.48 14.61 0.18
N ASN A 198 4.26 13.62 0.62
CA ASN A 198 3.77 12.53 1.48
C ASN A 198 3.18 13.06 2.80
N ASN A 199 3.82 14.05 3.42
CA ASN A 199 3.32 14.66 4.64
C ASN A 199 2.04 15.48 4.41
N ILE A 200 1.90 16.17 3.27
CA ILE A 200 0.65 16.87 2.90
C ILE A 200 -0.49 15.87 2.72
N GLU A 201 -0.27 14.76 2.00
CA GLU A 201 -1.28 13.69 1.87
C GLU A 201 -1.64 13.11 3.24
N ARG A 202 -0.64 12.90 4.12
CA ARG A 202 -0.87 12.39 5.48
C ARG A 202 -1.76 13.33 6.30
N LEU A 203 -1.45 14.62 6.32
CA LEU A 203 -2.23 15.64 7.01
C LEU A 203 -3.66 15.74 6.49
N PHE A 204 -3.83 15.67 5.15
CA PHE A 204 -5.15 15.61 4.54
C PHE A 204 -5.95 14.41 5.05
N ASN A 205 -5.36 13.22 5.04
CA ASN A 205 -6.02 12.00 5.49
C ASN A 205 -6.37 12.04 7.00
N LEU A 206 -5.50 12.60 7.83
CA LEU A 206 -5.78 12.79 9.26
C LEU A 206 -6.99 13.72 9.47
N ARG A 207 -7.10 14.80 8.71
CA ARG A 207 -8.26 15.70 8.73
C ARG A 207 -9.54 14.96 8.29
N GLU A 208 -9.46 14.06 7.34
CA GLU A 208 -10.58 13.22 6.89
C GLU A 208 -10.88 12.03 7.84
N GLY A 209 -10.20 11.97 8.98
CA GLY A 209 -10.47 11.01 10.05
C GLY A 209 -9.64 9.72 9.96
N LEU A 210 -8.49 9.75 9.28
CA LEU A 210 -7.54 8.65 9.36
C LEU A 210 -7.09 8.46 10.80
N THR A 211 -7.03 7.20 11.23
CA THR A 211 -6.45 6.81 12.51
C THR A 211 -5.50 5.64 12.32
N ARG A 212 -4.75 5.27 13.36
CA ARG A 212 -3.80 4.15 13.23
C ARG A 212 -4.48 2.78 13.10
N ASN A 213 -5.54 2.53 13.87
CA ASN A 213 -6.05 1.17 14.11
C ASN A 213 -7.48 0.93 13.59
N ASP A 214 -8.11 1.90 12.97
CA ASP A 214 -9.45 1.72 12.41
C ASP A 214 -9.40 0.81 11.17
N LEU A 215 -10.28 -0.20 11.10
CA LEU A 215 -10.30 -1.17 10.00
C LEU A 215 -10.69 -0.57 8.65
N VAL A 216 -11.38 0.57 8.65
CA VAL A 216 -11.86 1.23 7.43
C VAL A 216 -11.05 2.47 7.09
N LYS A 217 -10.51 3.16 8.10
CA LYS A 217 -9.80 4.43 7.94
C LYS A 217 -8.39 4.42 8.54
N GLY A 218 -7.80 3.24 8.79
CA GLY A 218 -6.54 3.14 9.50
C GLY A 218 -5.40 2.52 8.71
N ASP A 219 -4.21 2.60 9.29
CA ASP A 219 -2.98 1.98 8.80
C ASP A 219 -2.89 0.53 9.32
N THR A 220 -3.90 -0.26 8.99
CA THR A 220 -4.00 -1.65 9.41
C THR A 220 -4.54 -2.54 8.29
N LEU A 221 -4.50 -3.84 8.52
CA LEU A 221 -4.96 -4.86 7.59
C LEU A 221 -6.17 -5.60 8.14
N ASN A 222 -6.94 -6.24 7.25
CA ASN A 222 -7.99 -7.16 7.65
C ASN A 222 -7.40 -8.27 8.54
N HIS A 223 -8.15 -8.72 9.57
CA HIS A 223 -7.70 -9.74 10.52
C HIS A 223 -7.25 -11.05 9.85
N ARG A 224 -7.77 -11.38 8.69
CA ARG A 224 -7.41 -12.59 7.93
C ARG A 224 -5.92 -12.63 7.51
N TYR A 225 -5.27 -11.47 7.35
CA TYR A 225 -3.82 -11.42 7.11
C TYR A 225 -3.00 -11.99 8.27
N PHE A 226 -3.52 -11.86 9.48
CA PHE A 226 -2.86 -12.27 10.72
C PHE A 226 -3.29 -13.67 11.19
N ASP A 227 -4.54 -14.05 10.94
CA ASP A 227 -5.15 -15.23 11.55
C ASP A 227 -5.24 -16.40 10.58
N GLU A 228 -5.34 -16.15 9.27
CA GLU A 228 -5.50 -17.19 8.25
C GLU A 228 -4.21 -17.42 7.46
N PRO A 229 -3.65 -18.65 7.47
CA PRO A 229 -2.47 -18.95 6.66
C PRO A 229 -2.81 -18.94 5.17
N CYS A 230 -1.85 -18.51 4.34
CA CYS A 230 -1.93 -18.62 2.89
C CYS A 230 -2.04 -20.09 2.48
N ARG A 231 -3.05 -20.45 1.70
CA ARG A 231 -3.33 -21.84 1.32
C ARG A 231 -2.88 -22.17 -0.10
N ARG A 232 -2.60 -21.17 -0.92
CA ARG A 232 -2.24 -21.31 -2.35
C ARG A 232 -1.20 -20.26 -2.69
N GLY A 233 -0.37 -20.53 -3.68
CA GLY A 233 0.65 -19.62 -4.17
C GLY A 233 1.96 -20.34 -4.39
N ALA A 234 3.06 -19.60 -4.42
CA ALA A 234 4.40 -20.18 -4.49
C ALA A 234 4.67 -21.07 -3.25
N PRO A 235 5.47 -22.13 -3.37
CA PRO A 235 5.69 -23.08 -2.28
C PRO A 235 6.19 -22.44 -0.97
N ASP A 236 6.97 -21.40 -1.07
CA ASP A 236 7.60 -20.69 0.03
C ASP A 236 6.63 -19.81 0.84
N ILE A 237 5.49 -19.40 0.24
CA ILE A 237 4.46 -18.62 0.94
C ILE A 237 3.30 -19.47 1.47
N ILE A 238 3.23 -20.76 1.16
CA ILE A 238 2.18 -21.64 1.71
C ILE A 238 2.35 -21.74 3.22
N GLY A 239 1.29 -21.47 3.97
CA GLY A 239 1.29 -21.42 5.42
C GLY A 239 1.68 -20.06 6.00
N ALA A 240 2.16 -19.12 5.18
CA ALA A 240 2.52 -17.78 5.62
C ALA A 240 1.30 -17.00 6.11
N LYS A 241 1.52 -16.18 7.11
CA LYS A 241 0.62 -15.15 7.61
C LYS A 241 1.44 -14.03 8.21
N ILE A 242 0.87 -12.85 8.29
CA ILE A 242 1.55 -11.71 8.91
C ILE A 242 1.57 -11.90 10.43
N ASP A 243 2.75 -11.78 11.04
CA ASP A 243 2.92 -11.73 12.48
C ASP A 243 2.47 -10.36 13.02
N ARG A 244 1.50 -10.36 13.95
CA ARG A 244 0.90 -9.11 14.48
C ARG A 244 1.90 -8.23 15.19
N ASP A 245 2.76 -8.82 16.03
CA ASP A 245 3.69 -8.05 16.86
C ASP A 245 4.81 -7.47 16.00
N LYS A 246 5.36 -8.25 15.07
CA LYS A 246 6.36 -7.78 14.11
C LYS A 246 5.78 -6.72 13.17
N PHE A 247 4.54 -6.90 12.71
CA PHE A 247 3.86 -5.90 11.87
C PHE A 247 3.68 -4.58 12.61
N LYS A 248 3.26 -4.62 13.88
CA LYS A 248 3.14 -3.43 14.72
C LYS A 248 4.48 -2.70 14.84
N ILE A 249 5.57 -3.44 15.06
CA ILE A 249 6.93 -2.88 15.11
C ILE A 249 7.29 -2.20 13.78
N MET A 250 7.00 -2.83 12.64
CA MET A 250 7.25 -2.22 11.33
C MET A 250 6.47 -0.91 11.14
N VAL A 251 5.22 -0.84 11.58
CA VAL A 251 4.42 0.40 11.52
C VAL A 251 5.04 1.48 12.41
N ASP A 252 5.49 1.12 13.64
CA ASP A 252 6.16 2.06 14.54
C ASP A 252 7.46 2.61 13.92
N GLU A 253 8.27 1.75 13.32
CA GLU A 253 9.50 2.13 12.61
C GLU A 253 9.21 2.98 11.38
N PHE A 254 8.20 2.64 10.59
CA PHE A 254 7.78 3.42 9.42
C PHE A 254 7.36 4.84 9.82
N TYR A 255 6.57 4.99 10.88
CA TYR A 255 6.20 6.30 11.42
C TYR A 255 7.41 7.09 11.88
N LYS A 256 8.34 6.43 12.56
CA LYS A 256 9.60 7.06 13.00
C LYS A 256 10.43 7.57 11.81
N HIS A 257 10.52 6.82 10.71
CA HIS A 257 11.24 7.25 9.51
C HIS A 257 10.60 8.49 8.87
N HIS A 258 9.28 8.59 8.90
CA HIS A 258 8.54 9.78 8.46
C HIS A 258 8.64 10.96 9.42
N GLY A 259 9.13 10.77 10.64
CA GLY A 259 9.10 11.78 11.69
C GLY A 259 7.68 12.05 12.20
N TRP A 260 6.85 10.99 12.23
CA TRP A 260 5.51 11.01 12.80
C TRP A 260 5.52 10.46 14.23
N ASP A 261 4.52 10.84 15.01
CA ASP A 261 4.32 10.26 16.34
C ASP A 261 3.69 8.86 16.29
N ASN A 262 3.39 8.28 17.46
CA ASN A 262 2.84 6.94 17.58
C ASN A 262 1.44 6.78 16.98
N ASP A 263 0.72 7.87 16.76
CA ASP A 263 -0.59 7.87 16.11
C ASP A 263 -0.48 8.20 14.61
N GLY A 264 0.75 8.36 14.12
CA GLY A 264 1.05 8.66 12.73
C GLY A 264 0.80 10.12 12.37
N VAL A 265 0.84 11.03 13.34
CA VAL A 265 0.72 12.47 13.11
C VAL A 265 2.12 13.06 12.90
N PRO A 266 2.35 13.83 11.81
CA PRO A 266 3.63 14.53 11.61
C PRO A 266 3.97 15.42 12.79
N THR A 267 5.20 15.29 13.32
CA THR A 267 5.65 16.09 14.45
C THR A 267 5.91 17.55 14.03
N ALA A 268 5.83 18.49 14.98
CA ALA A 268 6.15 19.90 14.73
C ALA A 268 7.57 20.09 14.17
N GLU A 269 8.53 19.25 14.59
CA GLU A 269 9.89 19.26 14.07
C GLU A 269 9.92 18.86 12.58
N THR A 270 9.20 17.81 12.22
CA THR A 270 9.07 17.35 10.83
C THR A 270 8.42 18.43 9.96
N LEU A 271 7.31 19.00 10.40
CA LEU A 271 6.62 20.05 9.65
C LEU A 271 7.54 21.26 9.44
N LYS A 272 8.27 21.68 10.46
CA LYS A 272 9.24 22.77 10.36
C LYS A 272 10.37 22.46 9.40
N ARG A 273 10.96 21.25 9.48
CA ARG A 273 12.02 20.79 8.57
C ARG A 273 11.57 20.82 7.11
N LEU A 274 10.33 20.46 6.87
CA LEU A 274 9.74 20.41 5.51
C LEU A 274 9.14 21.74 5.05
N GLY A 275 9.14 22.77 5.90
CA GLY A 275 8.56 24.10 5.60
C GLY A 275 7.04 24.11 5.54
N LEU A 276 6.39 23.14 6.22
CA LEU A 276 4.93 22.99 6.31
C LEU A 276 4.33 23.64 7.56
N ASP A 277 5.16 24.16 8.46
CA ASP A 277 4.74 24.79 9.72
C ASP A 277 4.07 26.16 9.53
N LYS A 278 4.17 26.72 8.33
CA LYS A 278 3.57 28.02 7.95
C LYS A 278 2.29 27.90 7.16
N GLU A 279 1.90 26.69 6.80
CA GLU A 279 0.67 26.46 6.06
C GLU A 279 -0.54 26.77 6.95
N PRO A 280 -1.60 27.35 6.38
CA PRO A 280 -2.81 27.65 7.14
C PRO A 280 -3.35 26.36 7.80
N THR A 281 -3.57 26.41 9.11
CA THR A 281 -4.05 25.25 9.90
C THR A 281 -5.37 24.63 9.40
N HIS A 282 -6.12 25.33 8.54
CA HIS A 282 -7.32 24.78 7.92
C HIS A 282 -7.02 23.92 6.66
N LEU A 283 -5.78 23.92 6.18
CA LEU A 283 -5.32 23.01 5.12
C LEU A 283 -4.61 21.77 5.69
N LEU A 284 -4.29 21.80 7.00
CA LEU A 284 -3.60 20.73 7.72
C LEU A 284 -4.57 19.95 8.60
#